data_d401f60bb482b2235e8e586e5f32ad97
#
_entry.id   d401f60bb482b2235e8e586e5f32ad97
#
_cell.length_a   1.000
_cell.length_b   1.000
_cell.length_c   1.000
_cell.angle_alpha   90.00
_cell.angle_beta   90.00
_cell.angle_gamma   90.00
#
_symmetry.space_group_name_H-M   'P 1'
#
loop_
_entity.id
_entity.type
_entity.pdbx_description
1 polymer ?
#
loop_
_entity_poly.entity_id
_entity_poly.type
_entity_poly.pdbx_seq_one_letter_code
_entity_poly.pdbx_strand_id
1 'polypeptide(L)'
;MATITAGDFRNGKTFEMDGKVMQVVEFQHVKPGKGAAFVRTKMRNVVTGAVTETSFNPTAKFEEAFVDRRDMAYSYNDGDLYYFMDNETYEQIPISKDTLGDDFRFVKENENVKVLSYKGSVFAVEPPLFVELEITETEPGVKGNTATNVLKPATVETGAVVKVPIFIEQGERIQIDTRTGEYLGRSKTK
;
A
#
# COMPACT_ATOMS: atom_id res chain seq x y z
N MET A 1 -18.61 21.28 1.87
CA MET A 1 -18.07 19.96 2.25
C MET A 1 -19.23 18.98 2.22
N ALA A 2 -19.03 17.76 1.71
CA ALA A 2 -20.09 16.77 1.66
C ALA A 2 -20.23 16.10 3.04
N THR A 3 -21.47 15.98 3.52
CA THR A 3 -21.78 15.28 4.77
C THR A 3 -22.25 13.89 4.45
N ILE A 4 -21.73 12.89 5.16
CA ILE A 4 -22.14 11.50 5.08
C ILE A 4 -22.64 11.02 6.44
N THR A 5 -23.47 9.98 6.45
CA THR A 5 -23.89 9.31 7.68
C THR A 5 -23.16 8.00 7.87
N ALA A 6 -23.10 7.47 9.10
CA ALA A 6 -22.55 6.14 9.34
C ALA A 6 -23.30 5.06 8.56
N GLY A 7 -24.58 5.27 8.24
CA GLY A 7 -25.37 4.40 7.37
C GLY A 7 -24.86 4.30 5.94
N ASP A 8 -24.12 5.32 5.48
CA ASP A 8 -23.54 5.40 4.13
C ASP A 8 -22.13 4.79 4.05
N PHE A 9 -21.58 4.29 5.14
CA PHE A 9 -20.23 3.74 5.15
C PHE A 9 -20.07 2.57 4.18
N ARG A 10 -18.93 2.60 3.47
CA ARG A 10 -18.46 1.53 2.58
C ARG A 10 -16.96 1.39 2.78
N ASN A 11 -16.42 0.23 2.51
CA ASN A 11 -14.96 0.00 2.57
C ASN A 11 -14.23 0.99 1.68
N GLY A 12 -13.17 1.61 2.20
CA GLY A 12 -12.39 2.63 1.52
C GLY A 12 -12.93 4.06 1.65
N LYS A 13 -14.17 4.25 2.16
CA LYS A 13 -14.72 5.59 2.40
C LYS A 13 -13.90 6.33 3.44
N THR A 14 -13.59 7.60 3.17
CA THR A 14 -12.82 8.48 4.07
C THR A 14 -13.70 9.58 4.64
N PHE A 15 -13.52 9.87 5.94
CA PHE A 15 -14.28 10.89 6.66
C PHE A 15 -13.45 11.50 7.78
N GLU A 16 -13.85 12.70 8.22
CA GLU A 16 -13.22 13.36 9.37
C GLU A 16 -13.91 12.96 10.67
N MET A 17 -13.09 12.63 11.68
CA MET A 17 -13.52 12.40 13.05
C MET A 17 -12.45 12.92 14.01
N ASP A 18 -12.84 13.81 14.92
CA ASP A 18 -11.96 14.42 15.94
C ASP A 18 -10.68 15.04 15.33
N GLY A 19 -10.82 15.72 14.19
CA GLY A 19 -9.71 16.34 13.47
C GLY A 19 -8.75 15.35 12.77
N LYS A 20 -9.15 14.09 12.68
CA LYS A 20 -8.38 13.01 12.02
C LYS A 20 -9.12 12.50 10.80
N VAL A 21 -8.38 12.15 9.76
CA VAL A 21 -8.94 11.47 8.60
C VAL A 21 -8.94 9.97 8.85
N MET A 22 -10.12 9.40 8.83
CA MET A 22 -10.36 7.97 9.02
C MET A 22 -10.82 7.33 7.71
N GLN A 23 -10.35 6.13 7.44
CA GLN A 23 -10.81 5.31 6.32
C GLN A 23 -11.55 4.08 6.86
N VAL A 24 -12.72 3.81 6.33
CA VAL A 24 -13.47 2.58 6.65
C VAL A 24 -12.74 1.38 6.08
N VAL A 25 -12.31 0.47 6.94
CA VAL A 25 -11.69 -0.81 6.57
C VAL A 25 -12.75 -1.89 6.45
N GLU A 26 -13.66 -1.94 7.43
CA GLU A 26 -14.76 -2.91 7.51
C GLU A 26 -15.95 -2.27 8.22
N PHE A 27 -17.15 -2.59 7.80
CA PHE A 27 -18.37 -2.11 8.45
C PHE A 27 -19.43 -3.20 8.48
N GLN A 28 -20.26 -3.15 9.50
CA GLN A 28 -21.38 -4.07 9.67
C GLN A 28 -22.60 -3.32 10.21
N HIS A 29 -23.71 -3.38 9.50
CA HIS A 29 -25.01 -2.91 10.00
C HIS A 29 -25.61 -3.96 10.91
N VAL A 30 -25.82 -3.62 12.17
CA VAL A 30 -26.39 -4.51 13.17
C VAL A 30 -27.78 -3.99 13.57
N LYS A 31 -28.78 -4.85 13.41
CA LYS A 31 -30.15 -4.61 13.87
C LYS A 31 -30.47 -5.64 14.94
N PRO A 32 -30.22 -5.34 16.23
CA PRO A 32 -30.50 -6.26 17.31
C PRO A 32 -32.03 -6.47 17.44
N GLY A 33 -32.43 -7.65 17.89
CA GLY A 33 -33.85 -7.94 18.13
C GLY A 33 -34.46 -7.07 19.23
N LYS A 34 -33.64 -6.57 20.15
CA LYS A 34 -33.97 -5.56 21.17
C LYS A 34 -32.86 -4.51 21.19
N GLY A 35 -33.26 -3.24 21.12
CA GLY A 35 -32.32 -2.11 21.13
C GLY A 35 -32.24 -1.38 19.79
N ALA A 36 -31.49 -0.27 19.78
CA ALA A 36 -31.29 0.55 18.59
C ALA A 36 -30.32 -0.09 17.59
N ALA A 37 -30.55 0.12 16.28
CA ALA A 37 -29.63 -0.28 15.25
C ALA A 37 -28.31 0.53 15.36
N PHE A 38 -27.20 -0.10 15.02
CA PHE A 38 -25.89 0.54 15.00
C PHE A 38 -25.04 0.03 13.84
N VAL A 39 -24.00 0.81 13.48
CA VAL A 39 -23.01 0.43 12.48
C VAL A 39 -21.68 0.19 13.21
N ARG A 40 -21.28 -1.08 13.31
CA ARG A 40 -19.95 -1.43 13.80
C ARG A 40 -18.95 -1.13 12.70
N THR A 41 -17.98 -0.29 12.99
CA THR A 41 -17.04 0.20 11.99
C THR A 41 -15.61 0.00 12.46
N LYS A 42 -14.85 -0.75 11.69
CA LYS A 42 -13.40 -0.83 11.80
C LYS A 42 -12.80 0.21 10.86
N MET A 43 -12.01 1.10 11.40
CA MET A 43 -11.46 2.23 10.65
C MET A 43 -9.99 2.40 10.92
N ARG A 44 -9.30 2.94 9.93
CA ARG A 44 -7.87 3.26 9.98
C ARG A 44 -7.68 4.76 9.95
N ASN A 45 -6.87 5.29 10.84
CA ASN A 45 -6.35 6.65 10.69
C ASN A 45 -5.38 6.64 9.50
N VAL A 46 -5.66 7.44 8.47
CA VAL A 46 -4.87 7.44 7.23
C VAL A 46 -3.47 8.00 7.43
N VAL A 47 -3.27 8.87 8.42
CA VAL A 47 -1.97 9.50 8.71
C VAL A 47 -1.09 8.58 9.56
N THR A 48 -1.65 8.01 10.64
CA THR A 48 -0.88 7.21 11.60
C THR A 48 -0.89 5.72 11.32
N GLY A 49 -1.82 5.25 10.47
CA GLY A 49 -2.06 3.82 10.20
C GLY A 49 -2.78 3.08 11.32
N ALA A 50 -3.02 3.72 12.47
CA ALA A 50 -3.68 3.10 13.62
C ALA A 50 -5.10 2.64 13.28
N VAL A 51 -5.43 1.40 13.63
CA VAL A 51 -6.75 0.81 13.39
C VAL A 51 -7.53 0.78 14.70
N THR A 52 -8.78 1.25 14.64
CA THR A 52 -9.71 1.27 15.76
C THR A 52 -11.06 0.74 15.33
N GLU A 53 -11.84 0.22 16.27
CA GLU A 53 -13.21 -0.22 16.04
C GLU A 53 -14.18 0.56 16.93
N THR A 54 -15.24 1.09 16.35
CA THR A 54 -16.26 1.87 17.05
C THR A 54 -17.63 1.59 16.45
N SER A 55 -18.64 1.60 17.30
CA SER A 55 -20.05 1.50 16.88
C SER A 55 -20.69 2.88 16.81
N PHE A 56 -21.31 3.19 15.69
CA PHE A 56 -21.99 4.46 15.46
C PHE A 56 -23.50 4.28 15.32
N ASN A 57 -24.25 5.29 15.72
CA ASN A 57 -25.63 5.40 15.31
C ASN A 57 -25.66 5.55 13.77
N PRO A 58 -26.55 4.85 13.04
CA PRO A 58 -26.62 4.94 11.59
C PRO A 58 -26.84 6.36 11.05
N THR A 59 -27.46 7.23 11.85
CA THR A 59 -27.72 8.64 11.51
C THR A 59 -26.61 9.60 11.96
N ALA A 60 -25.56 9.10 12.62
CA ALA A 60 -24.40 9.92 13.00
C ALA A 60 -23.76 10.53 11.75
N LYS A 61 -23.53 11.84 11.78
CA LYS A 61 -23.04 12.63 10.64
C LYS A 61 -21.55 12.87 10.77
N PHE A 62 -20.87 12.78 9.64
CA PHE A 62 -19.44 13.06 9.49
C PHE A 62 -19.20 13.91 8.23
N GLU A 63 -18.13 14.67 8.22
CA GLU A 63 -17.66 15.32 7.01
C GLU A 63 -16.89 14.32 6.15
N GLU A 64 -17.22 14.23 4.87
CA GLU A 64 -16.46 13.41 3.93
C GLU A 64 -15.09 14.03 3.71
N ALA A 65 -14.03 13.23 3.87
CA ALA A 65 -12.66 13.65 3.63
C ALA A 65 -12.22 13.20 2.24
N PHE A 66 -11.78 14.18 1.42
CA PHE A 66 -11.24 13.88 0.10
C PHE A 66 -9.72 13.79 0.19
N VAL A 67 -9.20 12.59 -0.04
CA VAL A 67 -7.78 12.32 -0.16
C VAL A 67 -7.37 12.55 -1.61
N ASP A 68 -6.44 13.47 -1.81
CA ASP A 68 -5.84 13.72 -3.12
C ASP A 68 -4.83 12.61 -3.44
N ARG A 69 -4.89 12.08 -4.67
CA ARG A 69 -4.00 11.03 -5.19
C ARG A 69 -3.38 11.52 -6.46
N ARG A 70 -2.06 11.66 -6.46
CA ARG A 70 -1.30 12.08 -7.63
C ARG A 70 -0.35 10.99 -8.09
N ASP A 71 -0.30 10.78 -9.40
CA ASP A 71 0.68 9.90 -10.02
C ASP A 71 2.01 10.64 -10.13
N MET A 72 3.03 10.11 -9.45
CA MET A 72 4.38 10.66 -9.42
C MET A 72 5.40 9.58 -9.74
N ALA A 73 6.51 9.96 -10.36
CA ALA A 73 7.64 9.08 -10.57
C ALA A 73 8.63 9.19 -9.41
N TYR A 74 9.05 8.07 -8.86
CA TYR A 74 10.16 8.06 -7.91
C TYR A 74 11.48 8.38 -8.63
N SER A 75 12.19 9.40 -8.19
CA SER A 75 13.44 9.85 -8.83
C SER A 75 14.67 9.25 -8.17
N TYR A 76 14.95 9.61 -6.92
CA TYR A 76 16.11 9.16 -6.14
C TYR A 76 15.88 9.41 -4.65
N ASN A 77 16.83 8.97 -3.81
CA ASN A 77 16.85 9.30 -2.38
C ASN A 77 18.28 9.69 -1.94
N ASP A 78 18.38 10.41 -0.83
CA ASP A 78 19.64 10.76 -0.17
C ASP A 78 19.86 10.01 1.15
N GLY A 79 18.99 9.04 1.46
CA GLY A 79 18.96 8.26 2.68
C GLY A 79 17.82 8.62 3.62
N ASP A 80 17.51 9.89 3.78
CA ASP A 80 16.44 10.39 4.65
C ASP A 80 15.22 10.88 3.88
N LEU A 81 15.44 11.50 2.73
CA LEU A 81 14.41 12.02 1.84
C LEU A 81 14.38 11.24 0.53
N TYR A 82 13.18 10.99 0.07
CA TYR A 82 12.87 10.37 -1.20
C TYR A 82 12.20 11.40 -2.09
N TYR A 83 12.69 11.57 -3.30
CA TYR A 83 12.28 12.61 -4.22
C TYR A 83 11.36 12.03 -5.30
N PHE A 84 10.21 12.65 -5.46
CA PHE A 84 9.18 12.24 -6.41
C PHE A 84 8.85 13.38 -7.36
N MET A 85 8.73 13.08 -8.63
CA MET A 85 8.39 14.03 -9.67
C MET A 85 6.93 13.85 -10.07
N ASP A 86 6.16 14.93 -10.01
CA ASP A 86 4.79 14.95 -10.51
C ASP A 86 4.80 14.77 -12.04
N ASN A 87 4.05 13.82 -12.54
CA ASN A 87 4.03 13.49 -13.97
C ASN A 87 3.33 14.54 -14.83
N GLU A 88 2.53 15.41 -14.23
CA GLU A 88 1.79 16.48 -14.93
C GLU A 88 2.52 17.83 -14.86
N THR A 89 2.99 18.20 -13.65
CA THR A 89 3.60 19.51 -13.41
C THR A 89 5.12 19.51 -13.49
N TYR A 90 5.74 18.31 -13.44
CA TYR A 90 7.21 18.11 -13.36
C TYR A 90 7.83 18.73 -12.11
N GLU A 91 7.01 19.07 -11.12
CA GLU A 91 7.48 19.52 -9.83
C GLU A 91 8.04 18.35 -9.03
N GLN A 92 9.20 18.56 -8.43
CA GLN A 92 9.83 17.55 -7.57
C GLN A 92 9.54 17.87 -6.09
N ILE A 93 9.05 16.87 -5.36
CA ILE A 93 8.78 17.01 -3.93
C ILE A 93 9.60 16.00 -3.13
N PRO A 94 10.14 16.41 -1.97
CA PRO A 94 10.77 15.51 -1.01
C PRO A 94 9.71 14.89 -0.09
N ILE A 95 9.83 13.59 0.15
CA ILE A 95 8.99 12.85 1.10
C ILE A 95 9.91 12.12 2.08
N SER A 96 9.66 12.26 3.38
CA SER A 96 10.44 11.59 4.41
C SER A 96 10.32 10.06 4.30
N LYS A 97 11.40 9.36 4.57
CA LYS A 97 11.44 7.89 4.65
C LYS A 97 10.36 7.33 5.59
N ASP A 98 10.06 8.03 6.68
CA ASP A 98 9.06 7.61 7.66
C ASP A 98 7.61 7.60 7.11
N THR A 99 7.37 8.31 6.00
CA THR A 99 6.08 8.32 5.30
C THR A 99 5.90 7.10 4.39
N LEU A 100 6.99 6.44 4.02
CA LEU A 100 7.00 5.28 3.13
C LEU A 100 6.68 4.01 3.92
N GLY A 101 5.88 3.12 3.32
CA GLY A 101 5.61 1.78 3.86
C GLY A 101 6.70 0.77 3.50
N ASP A 102 6.63 -0.42 4.10
CA ASP A 102 7.56 -1.52 3.79
C ASP A 102 7.48 -1.98 2.34
N ASP A 103 6.33 -1.79 1.70
CA ASP A 103 6.08 -2.10 0.29
C ASP A 103 6.93 -1.25 -0.66
N PHE A 104 7.37 -0.07 -0.23
CA PHE A 104 8.23 0.80 -1.02
C PHE A 104 9.60 0.19 -1.32
N ARG A 105 10.07 -0.80 -0.56
CA ARG A 105 11.33 -1.54 -0.82
C ARG A 105 11.40 -2.20 -2.20
N PHE A 106 10.25 -2.36 -2.85
CA PHE A 106 10.15 -2.94 -4.19
C PHE A 106 10.06 -1.91 -5.31
N VAL A 107 10.05 -0.62 -4.98
CA VAL A 107 9.98 0.47 -5.95
C VAL A 107 11.37 0.83 -6.44
N LYS A 108 11.59 0.77 -7.74
CA LYS A 108 12.83 1.21 -8.38
C LYS A 108 12.71 2.66 -8.87
N GLU A 109 13.85 3.28 -9.16
CA GLU A 109 13.89 4.61 -9.78
C GLU A 109 13.11 4.63 -11.10
N ASN A 110 12.41 5.74 -11.34
CA ASN A 110 11.50 5.98 -12.45
C ASN A 110 10.21 5.14 -12.42
N GLU A 111 9.94 4.40 -11.35
CA GLU A 111 8.67 3.71 -11.17
C GLU A 111 7.57 4.71 -10.76
N ASN A 112 6.38 4.55 -11.35
CA ASN A 112 5.23 5.37 -10.98
C ASN A 112 4.58 4.86 -9.70
N VAL A 113 4.28 5.80 -8.81
CA VAL A 113 3.61 5.57 -7.53
C VAL A 113 2.45 6.55 -7.38
N LYS A 114 1.55 6.29 -6.45
CA LYS A 114 0.51 7.25 -6.05
C LYS A 114 0.90 7.91 -4.75
N VAL A 115 1.05 9.24 -4.78
CA VAL A 115 1.30 10.05 -3.59
C VAL A 115 -0.05 10.54 -3.07
N LEU A 116 -0.33 10.23 -1.80
CA LEU A 116 -1.57 10.57 -1.14
C LEU A 116 -1.36 11.79 -0.22
N SER A 117 -2.22 12.77 -0.37
CA SER A 117 -2.21 13.95 0.48
C SER A 117 -3.61 14.33 0.96
N TYR A 118 -3.65 15.01 2.08
CA TYR A 118 -4.87 15.59 2.64
C TYR A 118 -4.59 17.04 3.03
N LYS A 119 -5.38 17.98 2.51
CA LYS A 119 -5.19 19.42 2.72
C LYS A 119 -3.74 19.87 2.47
N GLY A 120 -3.11 19.34 1.42
CA GLY A 120 -1.75 19.69 1.01
C GLY A 120 -0.63 18.97 1.77
N SER A 121 -0.92 18.16 2.78
CA SER A 121 0.06 17.38 3.52
C SER A 121 0.11 15.94 3.01
N VAL A 122 1.28 15.51 2.53
CA VAL A 122 1.52 14.11 2.12
C VAL A 122 1.57 13.22 3.36
N PHE A 123 0.84 12.12 3.33
CA PHE A 123 0.82 11.16 4.44
C PHE A 123 1.11 9.72 4.03
N ALA A 124 1.07 9.39 2.75
CA ALA A 124 1.36 8.06 2.26
C ALA A 124 1.84 8.06 0.80
N VAL A 125 2.56 7.02 0.44
CA VAL A 125 2.92 6.68 -0.93
C VAL A 125 2.49 5.25 -1.18
N GLU A 126 1.68 5.04 -2.21
CA GLU A 126 1.19 3.73 -2.62
C GLU A 126 1.98 3.25 -3.86
N PRO A 127 2.83 2.24 -3.71
CA PRO A 127 3.47 1.58 -4.85
C PRO A 127 2.45 0.88 -5.76
N PRO A 128 2.84 0.52 -7.00
CA PRO A 128 2.06 -0.41 -7.80
C PRO A 128 1.82 -1.71 -7.02
N LEU A 129 0.65 -2.32 -7.18
CA LEU A 129 0.33 -3.60 -6.52
C LEU A 129 1.27 -4.72 -6.93
N PHE A 130 1.73 -4.68 -8.17
CA PHE A 130 2.63 -5.65 -8.76
C PHE A 130 3.79 -4.95 -9.43
N VAL A 131 4.98 -5.47 -9.21
CA VAL A 131 6.21 -4.97 -9.84
C VAL A 131 6.96 -6.12 -10.50
N GLU A 132 7.75 -5.78 -11.51
CA GLU A 132 8.64 -6.72 -12.18
C GLU A 132 10.08 -6.31 -11.89
N LEU A 133 10.80 -7.17 -11.17
CA LEU A 133 12.17 -6.92 -10.73
C LEU A 133 13.10 -8.05 -11.15
N GLU A 134 14.33 -7.68 -11.46
CA GLU A 134 15.41 -8.62 -11.79
C GLU A 134 16.04 -9.16 -10.51
N ILE A 135 16.35 -10.45 -10.50
CA ILE A 135 17.12 -11.08 -9.45
C ILE A 135 18.60 -10.79 -9.66
N THR A 136 19.19 -10.07 -8.72
CA THR A 136 20.60 -9.71 -8.74
C THR A 136 21.48 -10.71 -8.02
N GLU A 137 20.96 -11.43 -7.03
CA GLU A 137 21.68 -12.42 -6.25
C GLU A 137 20.75 -13.51 -5.74
N THR A 138 21.14 -14.76 -5.92
CA THR A 138 20.48 -15.93 -5.32
C THR A 138 21.42 -17.12 -5.34
N GLU A 139 21.22 -18.08 -4.44
CA GLU A 139 21.95 -19.35 -4.47
C GLU A 139 21.56 -20.19 -5.70
N PRO A 140 22.51 -20.91 -6.29
CA PRO A 140 22.21 -21.85 -7.37
C PRO A 140 21.17 -22.88 -6.94
N GLY A 141 20.28 -23.24 -7.84
CA GLY A 141 19.31 -24.32 -7.61
C GLY A 141 20.03 -25.66 -7.43
N VAL A 142 19.69 -26.43 -6.40
CA VAL A 142 20.21 -27.76 -6.21
C VAL A 142 19.53 -28.71 -7.19
N LYS A 143 20.31 -29.24 -8.15
CA LYS A 143 19.82 -30.29 -9.07
C LYS A 143 19.58 -31.57 -8.28
N GLY A 144 18.36 -32.08 -8.32
CA GLY A 144 18.01 -33.38 -7.73
C GLY A 144 17.02 -33.30 -6.55
N ASN A 145 16.65 -32.16 -6.11
CA ASN A 145 15.61 -32.02 -5.09
C ASN A 145 14.22 -32.04 -5.76
N THR A 146 13.53 -33.16 -5.70
CA THR A 146 12.17 -33.33 -6.24
C THR A 146 11.09 -32.80 -5.30
N ALA A 147 11.45 -32.15 -4.20
CA ALA A 147 10.51 -31.55 -3.28
C ALA A 147 9.82 -30.35 -3.95
N THR A 148 8.57 -30.53 -4.27
CA THR A 148 7.67 -29.45 -4.68
C THR A 148 7.51 -28.46 -3.52
N ASN A 149 7.62 -27.13 -3.79
CA ASN A 149 7.46 -26.02 -2.83
C ASN A 149 8.68 -25.67 -1.96
N VAL A 150 9.89 -26.03 -2.32
CA VAL A 150 11.09 -25.52 -1.66
C VAL A 150 11.38 -24.10 -2.19
N LEU A 151 11.48 -23.16 -1.26
CA LEU A 151 11.80 -21.76 -1.53
C LEU A 151 13.22 -21.45 -1.07
N LYS A 152 13.87 -20.53 -1.78
CA LYS A 152 15.16 -19.96 -1.41
C LYS A 152 15.09 -18.43 -1.40
N PRO A 153 15.95 -17.74 -0.62
CA PRO A 153 16.06 -16.30 -0.67
C PRO A 153 16.69 -15.84 -1.98
N ALA A 154 16.19 -14.72 -2.51
CA ALA A 154 16.75 -14.03 -3.66
C ALA A 154 16.71 -12.53 -3.43
N THR A 155 17.79 -11.83 -3.77
CA THR A 155 17.87 -10.38 -3.74
C THR A 155 17.49 -9.85 -5.11
N VAL A 156 16.60 -8.87 -5.13
CA VAL A 156 16.17 -8.19 -6.36
C VAL A 156 16.88 -6.85 -6.56
N GLU A 157 16.78 -6.27 -7.74
CA GLU A 157 17.50 -5.05 -8.16
C GLU A 157 17.32 -3.84 -7.23
N THR A 158 16.25 -3.79 -6.44
CA THR A 158 16.03 -2.76 -5.42
C THR A 158 16.73 -3.02 -4.09
N GLY A 159 17.41 -4.16 -3.94
CA GLY A 159 18.05 -4.62 -2.70
C GLY A 159 17.11 -5.38 -1.75
N ALA A 160 15.81 -5.48 -2.07
CA ALA A 160 14.88 -6.27 -1.27
C ALA A 160 15.14 -7.76 -1.43
N VAL A 161 14.86 -8.53 -0.36
CA VAL A 161 14.97 -10.00 -0.37
C VAL A 161 13.58 -10.61 -0.41
N VAL A 162 13.38 -11.53 -1.34
CA VAL A 162 12.12 -12.28 -1.51
C VAL A 162 12.40 -13.77 -1.50
N LYS A 163 11.36 -14.56 -1.21
CA LYS A 163 11.44 -16.02 -1.32
C LYS A 163 10.93 -16.45 -2.68
N VAL A 164 11.77 -17.18 -3.40
CA VAL A 164 11.47 -17.68 -4.74
C VAL A 164 11.62 -19.21 -4.81
N PRO A 165 10.95 -19.88 -5.76
CA PRO A 165 11.20 -21.31 -6.03
C PRO A 165 12.67 -21.58 -6.33
N ILE A 166 13.16 -22.75 -5.95
CA ILE A 166 14.58 -23.14 -6.09
C ILE A 166 15.09 -23.12 -7.54
N PHE A 167 14.21 -23.21 -8.53
CA PHE A 167 14.56 -23.20 -9.96
C PHE A 167 14.76 -21.80 -10.56
N ILE A 168 14.49 -20.75 -9.78
CA ILE A 168 14.71 -19.36 -10.21
C ILE A 168 16.18 -19.02 -10.09
N GLU A 169 16.76 -18.42 -11.13
CA GLU A 169 18.17 -18.11 -11.23
C GLU A 169 18.44 -16.59 -11.24
N GLN A 170 19.69 -16.23 -10.96
CA GLN A 170 20.17 -14.85 -11.11
C GLN A 170 19.99 -14.35 -12.54
N GLY A 171 19.57 -13.11 -12.71
CA GLY A 171 19.28 -12.47 -14.00
C GLY A 171 17.85 -12.69 -14.50
N GLU A 172 17.07 -13.57 -13.85
CA GLU A 172 15.65 -13.71 -14.19
C GLU A 172 14.83 -12.54 -13.65
N ARG A 173 13.82 -12.15 -14.43
CA ARG A 173 12.83 -11.15 -13.98
C ARG A 173 11.60 -11.86 -13.42
N ILE A 174 11.19 -11.41 -12.25
CA ILE A 174 10.06 -11.98 -11.52
C ILE A 174 9.01 -10.93 -11.22
N GLN A 175 7.77 -11.36 -11.11
CA GLN A 175 6.66 -10.55 -10.63
C GLN A 175 6.46 -10.77 -9.14
N ILE A 176 6.31 -9.67 -8.41
CA ILE A 176 6.15 -9.62 -6.95
C ILE A 176 4.89 -8.85 -6.60
N ASP A 177 4.10 -9.35 -5.64
CA ASP A 177 3.06 -8.58 -4.96
C ASP A 177 3.73 -7.68 -3.92
N THR A 178 3.65 -6.37 -4.11
CA THR A 178 4.33 -5.40 -3.23
C THR A 178 3.76 -5.37 -1.82
N ARG A 179 2.49 -5.74 -1.64
CA ARG A 179 1.80 -5.74 -0.34
C ARG A 179 2.30 -6.86 0.57
N THR A 180 2.60 -8.02 0.00
CA THR A 180 2.99 -9.23 0.73
C THR A 180 4.48 -9.57 0.57
N GLY A 181 5.12 -9.08 -0.50
CA GLY A 181 6.46 -9.45 -0.89
C GLY A 181 6.56 -10.84 -1.51
N GLU A 182 5.43 -11.42 -1.92
CA GLU A 182 5.37 -12.77 -2.47
C GLU A 182 5.71 -12.80 -3.96
N TYR A 183 6.46 -13.82 -4.34
CA TYR A 183 6.71 -14.19 -5.73
C TYR A 183 5.41 -14.70 -6.38
N LEU A 184 5.05 -14.13 -7.52
CA LEU A 184 3.86 -14.52 -8.28
C LEU A 184 4.18 -15.33 -9.53
N GLY A 185 5.37 -15.21 -10.07
CA GLY A 185 5.77 -15.89 -11.28
C GLY A 185 6.95 -15.21 -11.97
N ARG A 186 7.43 -15.84 -13.05
CA ARG A 186 8.37 -15.19 -13.96
C ARG A 186 7.68 -14.08 -14.71
N SER A 187 8.38 -12.95 -14.91
CA SER A 187 7.88 -11.88 -15.78
C SER A 187 7.71 -12.40 -17.21
N LYS A 188 6.61 -11.99 -17.83
CA LYS A 188 6.35 -12.29 -19.25
C LYS A 188 7.00 -11.29 -20.20
N THR A 189 7.51 -10.19 -19.66
CA THR A 189 8.18 -9.15 -20.43
C THR A 189 9.63 -9.53 -20.65
N LYS A 190 10.03 -9.62 -21.92
CA LYS A 190 11.43 -9.82 -22.34
C LYS A 190 12.17 -8.49 -22.34
#